data_953c2afbda22e14f46220a002669267e
#
_entry.id   953c2afbda22e14f46220a002669267e
#
_cell.length_a   1.000
_cell.length_b   1.000
_cell.length_c   1.000
_cell.angle_alpha   90.00
_cell.angle_beta   90.00
_cell.angle_gamma   90.00
#
_symmetry.space_group_name_H-M   'P 1'
#
loop_
_entity.id
_entity.type
_entity.pdbx_description
1 polymer ?
#
loop_
_entity_poly.entity_id
_entity_poly.type
_entity_poly.pdbx_seq_one_letter_code
_entity_poly.pdbx_strand_id
1 'polypeptide(L)'
;VKKDEEGKVSPVDTADTEGELALKRGWPSMLRGYLHNEERYRKCFAGDWYLTGDLAKRDADGYYWFVGRADDVIKSAGHLIGPFEVESALMEHPAVAEAGVIGKPDEMVGEVVKAFVSLKKGFEASDALRMELLGHARKKLGAAVAPKEIDFLPSLPRTRSGKIMRRLLKARELGLPEGDTSTLENA
;
A
#
# COMPACT_ATOMS: atom_id res chain seq x y z
N VAL A 1 0.29 -14.66 10.14
CA VAL A 1 0.20 -15.94 9.42
C VAL A 1 0.88 -15.84 8.07
N LYS A 2 1.29 -16.98 7.52
CA LYS A 2 1.75 -17.12 6.12
C LYS A 2 0.89 -18.16 5.41
N LYS A 3 0.66 -17.95 4.11
CA LYS A 3 0.06 -18.94 3.20
C LYS A 3 1.16 -19.71 2.50
N ASP A 4 0.99 -21.03 2.41
CA ASP A 4 1.78 -21.87 1.49
C ASP A 4 1.21 -21.82 0.06
N GLU A 5 1.84 -22.59 -0.85
CA GLU A 5 1.44 -22.67 -2.26
C GLU A 5 0.04 -23.29 -2.44
N GLU A 6 -0.41 -24.09 -1.49
CA GLU A 6 -1.74 -24.72 -1.49
C GLU A 6 -2.82 -23.83 -0.84
N GLY A 7 -2.42 -22.64 -0.34
CA GLY A 7 -3.32 -21.67 0.32
C GLY A 7 -3.64 -21.98 1.78
N LYS A 8 -2.97 -22.98 2.38
CA LYS A 8 -3.08 -23.29 3.80
C LYS A 8 -2.35 -22.22 4.61
N VAL A 9 -2.98 -21.81 5.69
CA VAL A 9 -2.49 -20.73 6.54
C VAL A 9 -1.89 -21.30 7.82
N SER A 10 -0.67 -20.86 8.14
CA SER A 10 0.04 -21.25 9.35
C SER A 10 0.50 -20.02 10.15
N PRO A 11 0.48 -20.05 11.50
CA PRO A 11 1.03 -19.00 12.32
C PRO A 11 2.52 -18.77 12.03
N VAL A 12 2.96 -17.52 12.20
CA VAL A 12 4.37 -17.14 12.17
C VAL A 12 4.81 -16.90 13.60
N ASP A 13 5.67 -17.79 14.12
CA ASP A 13 6.13 -17.75 15.51
C ASP A 13 7.52 -17.08 15.65
N THR A 14 8.22 -16.85 14.53
CA THR A 14 9.54 -16.21 14.51
C THR A 14 9.39 -14.70 14.57
N ALA A 15 10.09 -14.06 15.53
CA ALA A 15 10.15 -12.61 15.63
C ALA A 15 10.72 -11.97 14.35
N ASP A 16 10.33 -10.74 14.09
CA ASP A 16 10.73 -9.91 12.94
C ASP A 16 10.43 -10.52 11.55
N THR A 17 9.62 -11.57 11.54
CA THR A 17 9.16 -12.20 10.30
C THR A 17 7.82 -11.62 9.87
N GLU A 18 7.78 -11.12 8.63
CA GLU A 18 6.55 -10.59 8.04
C GLU A 18 5.52 -11.70 7.75
N GLY A 19 4.27 -11.37 7.98
CA GLY A 19 3.12 -12.21 7.67
C GLY A 19 1.84 -11.39 7.59
N GLU A 20 0.77 -12.00 7.08
CA GLU A 20 -0.54 -11.37 7.09
C GLU A 20 -1.10 -11.38 8.53
N LEU A 21 -1.54 -10.21 9.00
CA LEU A 21 -2.23 -10.11 10.27
C LEU A 21 -3.56 -10.85 10.19
N ALA A 22 -3.79 -11.78 11.10
CA ALA A 22 -4.98 -12.60 11.10
C ALA A 22 -5.57 -12.73 12.50
N LEU A 23 -6.88 -12.84 12.58
CA LEU A 23 -7.63 -13.06 13.82
C LEU A 23 -8.23 -14.46 13.82
N LYS A 24 -8.06 -15.18 14.91
CA LYS A 24 -8.73 -16.48 15.07
C LYS A 24 -10.23 -16.29 15.20
N ARG A 25 -11.02 -17.14 14.54
CA ARG A 25 -12.50 -17.10 14.62
C ARG A 25 -12.99 -17.22 16.04
N GLY A 26 -14.17 -16.67 16.30
CA GLY A 26 -14.88 -16.81 17.58
C GLY A 26 -15.04 -15.50 18.35
N TRP A 27 -14.55 -14.39 17.85
CA TRP A 27 -14.77 -13.09 18.49
C TRP A 27 -16.20 -12.58 18.24
N PRO A 28 -16.92 -12.09 19.26
CA PRO A 28 -18.29 -11.59 19.11
C PRO A 28 -18.43 -10.40 18.14
N SER A 29 -17.39 -9.56 18.05
CA SER A 29 -17.35 -8.39 17.18
C SER A 29 -16.83 -8.66 15.76
N MET A 30 -16.54 -9.93 15.44
CA MET A 30 -16.05 -10.30 14.11
C MET A 30 -17.10 -10.04 13.03
N LEU A 31 -16.62 -9.65 11.83
CA LEU A 31 -17.44 -9.48 10.64
C LEU A 31 -18.35 -10.71 10.41
N ARG A 32 -19.64 -10.45 10.17
CA ARG A 32 -20.64 -11.50 9.93
C ARG A 32 -21.01 -11.67 8.46
N GLY A 33 -20.71 -10.68 7.62
CA GLY A 33 -21.02 -10.73 6.20
C GLY A 33 -20.88 -9.38 5.51
N TYR A 34 -20.90 -9.41 4.20
CA TYR A 34 -21.10 -8.23 3.34
C TYR A 34 -22.51 -8.30 2.73
N LEU A 35 -23.21 -7.18 2.74
CA LEU A 35 -24.57 -7.12 2.17
C LEU A 35 -24.53 -7.53 0.68
N HIS A 36 -25.32 -8.54 0.34
CA HIS A 36 -25.42 -9.14 -1.02
C HIS A 36 -24.07 -9.56 -1.63
N ASN A 37 -23.04 -9.87 -0.83
CA ASN A 37 -21.73 -10.28 -1.33
C ASN A 37 -21.08 -11.37 -0.46
N GLU A 38 -21.70 -12.55 -0.49
CA GLU A 38 -21.23 -13.72 0.27
C GLU A 38 -19.87 -14.22 -0.20
N GLU A 39 -19.56 -14.11 -1.47
CA GLU A 39 -18.25 -14.49 -2.02
C GLU A 39 -17.12 -13.68 -1.39
N ARG A 40 -17.30 -12.36 -1.26
CA ARG A 40 -16.33 -11.48 -0.59
C ARG A 40 -16.16 -11.86 0.87
N TYR A 41 -17.24 -12.20 1.57
CA TYR A 41 -17.18 -12.65 2.95
C TYR A 41 -16.34 -13.92 3.09
N ARG A 42 -16.58 -14.92 2.25
CA ARG A 42 -15.82 -16.19 2.26
C ARG A 42 -14.33 -15.97 2.01
N LYS A 43 -13.98 -15.07 1.11
CA LYS A 43 -12.57 -14.72 0.79
C LYS A 43 -11.82 -14.09 1.97
N CYS A 44 -12.52 -13.54 2.96
CA CYS A 44 -11.89 -13.03 4.17
C CYS A 44 -11.37 -14.10 5.11
N PHE A 45 -11.64 -15.38 4.84
CA PHE A 45 -11.27 -16.47 5.74
C PHE A 45 -10.41 -17.52 5.06
N ALA A 46 -9.45 -18.04 5.81
CA ALA A 46 -8.69 -19.24 5.47
C ALA A 46 -8.71 -20.18 6.68
N GLY A 47 -9.52 -21.25 6.60
CA GLY A 47 -9.80 -22.11 7.75
C GLY A 47 -10.40 -21.32 8.92
N ASP A 48 -9.75 -21.38 10.06
CA ASP A 48 -10.17 -20.69 11.29
C ASP A 48 -9.64 -19.25 11.41
N TRP A 49 -8.99 -18.73 10.38
CA TRP A 49 -8.37 -17.40 10.40
C TRP A 49 -9.16 -16.40 9.55
N TYR A 50 -9.53 -15.28 10.17
CA TYR A 50 -9.96 -14.08 9.46
C TYR A 50 -8.70 -13.32 9.03
N LEU A 51 -8.54 -13.11 7.75
CA LEU A 51 -7.42 -12.40 7.14
C LEU A 51 -7.77 -10.92 7.03
N THR A 52 -6.96 -10.06 7.63
CA THR A 52 -7.21 -8.61 7.62
C THR A 52 -6.85 -7.95 6.31
N GLY A 53 -5.99 -8.60 5.53
CA GLY A 53 -5.35 -8.02 4.34
C GLY A 53 -4.21 -7.05 4.68
N ASP A 54 -3.82 -6.96 5.96
CA ASP A 54 -2.70 -6.15 6.41
C ASP A 54 -1.48 -7.03 6.65
N LEU A 55 -0.31 -6.58 6.21
CA LEU A 55 0.98 -7.20 6.54
C LEU A 55 1.55 -6.56 7.80
N ALA A 56 2.02 -7.39 8.70
CA ALA A 56 2.67 -6.98 9.92
C ALA A 56 3.81 -7.92 10.27
N LYS A 57 4.73 -7.46 11.11
CA LYS A 57 5.71 -8.29 11.80
C LYS A 57 5.58 -8.07 13.31
N ARG A 58 5.92 -9.09 14.08
CA ARG A 58 5.94 -9.01 15.54
C ARG A 58 7.40 -9.05 15.99
N ASP A 59 7.84 -8.08 16.80
CA ASP A 59 9.19 -8.09 17.38
C ASP A 59 9.31 -9.06 18.56
N ALA A 60 10.52 -9.15 19.13
CA ALA A 60 10.81 -10.03 20.25
C ALA A 60 10.08 -9.62 21.53
N ASP A 61 9.71 -8.35 21.68
CA ASP A 61 8.95 -7.81 22.81
C ASP A 61 7.43 -7.97 22.66
N GLY A 62 6.99 -8.48 21.51
CA GLY A 62 5.59 -8.78 21.21
C GLY A 62 4.80 -7.64 20.57
N TYR A 63 5.43 -6.52 20.22
CA TYR A 63 4.78 -5.42 19.50
C TYR A 63 4.59 -5.77 18.03
N TYR A 64 3.46 -5.32 17.47
CA TYR A 64 3.16 -5.47 16.05
C TYR A 64 3.51 -4.21 15.28
N TRP A 65 4.31 -4.37 14.24
CA TRP A 65 4.71 -3.32 13.33
C TRP A 65 3.99 -3.49 12.01
N PHE A 66 3.20 -2.50 11.64
CA PHE A 66 2.50 -2.48 10.35
C PHE A 66 3.50 -2.32 9.21
N VAL A 67 3.40 -3.18 8.19
CA VAL A 67 4.26 -3.15 7.00
C VAL A 67 3.52 -2.53 5.81
N GLY A 68 2.26 -2.90 5.62
CA GLY A 68 1.45 -2.41 4.50
C GLY A 68 0.22 -3.27 4.28
N ARG A 69 -0.50 -2.98 3.21
CA ARG A 69 -1.59 -3.83 2.72
C ARG A 69 -1.01 -4.96 1.88
N ALA A 70 -1.54 -6.17 2.04
CA ALA A 70 -1.12 -7.34 1.25
C ALA A 70 -1.41 -7.17 -0.26
N ASP A 71 -2.46 -6.41 -0.59
CA ASP A 71 -2.88 -6.08 -1.95
C ASP A 71 -2.18 -4.86 -2.55
N ASP A 72 -1.52 -4.03 -1.73
CA ASP A 72 -0.81 -2.83 -2.15
C ASP A 72 0.72 -3.02 -2.23
N VAL A 73 1.27 -4.13 -1.70
CA VAL A 73 2.72 -4.37 -1.70
C VAL A 73 3.26 -4.43 -3.12
N ILE A 74 4.28 -3.64 -3.37
CA ILE A 74 4.97 -3.53 -4.65
C ILE A 74 6.09 -4.58 -4.72
N LYS A 75 6.06 -5.39 -5.76
CA LYS A 75 7.07 -6.45 -5.97
C LYS A 75 8.09 -5.98 -7.01
N SER A 76 9.18 -5.37 -6.55
CA SER A 76 10.20 -4.78 -7.40
C SER A 76 11.54 -5.46 -7.22
N ALA A 77 12.11 -6.06 -8.28
CA ALA A 77 13.43 -6.70 -8.27
C ALA A 77 13.67 -7.64 -7.07
N GLY A 78 12.65 -8.43 -6.69
CA GLY A 78 12.71 -9.35 -5.55
C GLY A 78 12.48 -8.72 -4.18
N HIS A 79 12.30 -7.40 -4.09
CA HIS A 79 11.94 -6.69 -2.87
C HIS A 79 10.41 -6.58 -2.73
N LEU A 80 9.92 -6.73 -1.52
CA LEU A 80 8.54 -6.41 -1.14
C LEU A 80 8.55 -5.02 -0.51
N ILE A 81 7.95 -4.05 -1.19
CA ILE A 81 8.00 -2.64 -0.81
C ILE A 81 6.61 -2.19 -0.39
N GLY A 82 6.49 -1.72 0.86
CA GLY A 82 5.27 -1.11 1.35
C GLY A 82 5.10 0.31 0.81
N PRO A 83 4.00 0.65 0.11
CA PRO A 83 3.77 2.01 -0.39
C PRO A 83 3.88 3.07 0.71
N PHE A 84 3.40 2.76 1.91
CA PHE A 84 3.39 3.67 3.06
C PHE A 84 4.79 4.15 3.47
N GLU A 85 5.80 3.28 3.39
CA GLU A 85 7.20 3.64 3.70
C GLU A 85 7.72 4.71 2.74
N VAL A 86 7.41 4.54 1.44
CA VAL A 86 7.82 5.48 0.39
C VAL A 86 7.06 6.81 0.51
N GLU A 87 5.75 6.74 0.76
CA GLU A 87 4.91 7.92 1.00
C GLU A 87 5.41 8.73 2.19
N SER A 88 5.71 8.06 3.32
CA SER A 88 6.21 8.70 4.53
C SER A 88 7.54 9.43 4.26
N ALA A 89 8.47 8.79 3.58
CA ALA A 89 9.76 9.39 3.24
C ALA A 89 9.60 10.62 2.33
N LEU A 90 8.69 10.56 1.34
CA LEU A 90 8.39 11.71 0.48
C LEU A 90 7.73 12.86 1.25
N MET A 91 6.81 12.55 2.18
CA MET A 91 6.10 13.56 2.98
C MET A 91 6.99 14.28 4.00
N GLU A 92 8.19 13.77 4.31
CA GLU A 92 9.19 14.50 5.08
C GLU A 92 9.77 15.71 4.32
N HIS A 93 9.64 15.74 2.99
CA HIS A 93 10.14 16.87 2.19
C HIS A 93 9.24 18.10 2.34
N PRO A 94 9.82 19.31 2.56
CA PRO A 94 9.05 20.54 2.81
C PRO A 94 7.98 20.87 1.75
N ALA A 95 8.25 20.56 0.47
CA ALA A 95 7.36 20.83 -0.64
C ALA A 95 6.16 19.89 -0.75
N VAL A 96 6.20 18.71 -0.12
CA VAL A 96 5.19 17.67 -0.29
C VAL A 96 4.04 17.86 0.70
N ALA A 97 2.82 17.98 0.19
CA ALA A 97 1.60 17.97 0.98
C ALA A 97 1.11 16.53 1.19
N GLU A 98 1.09 15.75 0.12
CA GLU A 98 0.63 14.36 0.13
C GLU A 98 1.39 13.55 -0.91
N ALA A 99 1.53 12.26 -0.66
CA ALA A 99 2.09 11.30 -1.59
C ALA A 99 1.21 10.05 -1.63
N GLY A 100 1.03 9.49 -2.83
CA GLY A 100 0.39 8.20 -3.06
C GLY A 100 1.29 7.36 -3.95
N VAL A 101 1.57 6.13 -3.54
CA VAL A 101 2.56 5.28 -4.20
C VAL A 101 1.91 3.99 -4.70
N ILE A 102 2.26 3.60 -5.91
CA ILE A 102 1.80 2.36 -6.55
C ILE A 102 2.94 1.56 -7.16
N GLY A 103 2.71 0.27 -7.37
CA GLY A 103 3.51 -0.54 -8.28
C GLY A 103 2.98 -0.41 -9.70
N LYS A 104 3.82 0.08 -10.60
CA LYS A 104 3.56 0.12 -12.04
C LYS A 104 4.23 -1.09 -12.68
N PRO A 105 3.52 -1.93 -13.45
CA PRO A 105 4.12 -3.09 -14.09
C PRO A 105 5.34 -2.74 -14.93
N ASP A 106 6.38 -3.57 -14.85
CA ASP A 106 7.63 -3.46 -15.58
C ASP A 106 8.12 -4.85 -15.97
N GLU A 107 8.57 -4.99 -17.22
CA GLU A 107 8.98 -6.30 -17.79
C GLU A 107 10.23 -6.88 -17.14
N MET A 108 11.13 -6.05 -16.62
CA MET A 108 12.42 -6.49 -16.09
C MET A 108 12.38 -6.75 -14.58
N VAL A 109 11.69 -5.90 -13.82
CA VAL A 109 11.73 -5.92 -12.35
C VAL A 109 10.40 -6.34 -11.73
N GLY A 110 9.39 -6.66 -12.55
CA GLY A 110 8.04 -6.99 -12.14
C GLY A 110 7.20 -5.73 -11.96
N GLU A 111 7.53 -4.89 -10.99
CA GLU A 111 6.93 -3.57 -10.83
C GLU A 111 8.02 -2.52 -10.53
N VAL A 112 7.83 -1.29 -11.02
CA VAL A 112 8.58 -0.12 -10.57
C VAL A 112 7.76 0.67 -9.57
N VAL A 113 8.42 1.26 -8.58
CA VAL A 113 7.79 2.14 -7.62
C VAL A 113 7.53 3.49 -8.29
N LYS A 114 6.23 3.86 -8.40
CA LYS A 114 5.79 5.17 -8.92
C LYS A 114 5.05 5.94 -7.84
N ALA A 115 5.42 7.21 -7.67
CA ALA A 115 4.77 8.11 -6.73
C ALA A 115 3.95 9.19 -7.45
N PHE A 116 2.81 9.55 -6.86
CA PHE A 116 2.02 10.72 -7.20
C PHE A 116 2.08 11.68 -6.02
N VAL A 117 2.42 12.93 -6.28
CA VAL A 117 2.69 13.91 -5.24
C VAL A 117 1.80 15.14 -5.45
N SER A 118 1.12 15.60 -4.41
CA SER A 118 0.56 16.94 -4.36
C SER A 118 1.46 17.86 -3.55
N LEU A 119 1.61 19.09 -4.03
CA LEU A 119 2.52 20.06 -3.45
C LEU A 119 1.82 20.99 -2.45
N LYS A 120 2.56 21.44 -1.44
CA LYS A 120 2.10 22.50 -0.54
C LYS A 120 2.02 23.83 -1.28
N LYS A 121 1.18 24.72 -0.79
CA LYS A 121 1.04 26.08 -1.30
C LYS A 121 2.41 26.79 -1.29
N GLY A 122 2.76 27.41 -2.42
CA GLY A 122 4.03 28.12 -2.61
C GLY A 122 5.12 27.29 -3.31
N PHE A 123 4.84 26.03 -3.61
CA PHE A 123 5.72 25.21 -4.45
C PHE A 123 5.05 24.91 -5.79
N GLU A 124 5.86 24.87 -6.86
CA GLU A 124 5.41 24.61 -8.22
C GLU A 124 6.06 23.33 -8.76
N ALA A 125 5.27 22.61 -9.57
CA ALA A 125 5.75 21.41 -10.22
C ALA A 125 6.83 21.76 -11.26
N SER A 126 7.98 21.13 -11.14
CA SER A 126 9.10 21.30 -12.07
C SER A 126 9.95 20.02 -12.13
N ASP A 127 10.73 19.89 -13.20
CA ASP A 127 11.67 18.77 -13.31
C ASP A 127 12.78 18.84 -12.26
N ALA A 128 13.20 20.05 -11.89
CA ALA A 128 14.16 20.24 -10.81
C ALA A 128 13.63 19.70 -9.48
N LEU A 129 12.39 20.03 -9.09
CA LEU A 129 11.76 19.53 -7.87
C LEU A 129 11.53 18.01 -7.96
N ARG A 130 11.16 17.48 -9.14
CA ARG A 130 11.04 16.03 -9.34
C ARG A 130 12.34 15.31 -9.04
N MET A 131 13.46 15.80 -9.60
CA MET A 131 14.78 15.22 -9.36
C MET A 131 15.23 15.37 -7.90
N GLU A 132 14.90 16.46 -7.24
CA GLU A 132 15.15 16.68 -5.82
C GLU A 132 14.39 15.65 -4.95
N LEU A 133 13.11 15.44 -5.22
CA LEU A 133 12.28 14.45 -4.51
C LEU A 133 12.76 13.00 -4.73
N LEU A 134 13.15 12.65 -5.95
CA LEU A 134 13.77 11.34 -6.25
C LEU A 134 15.08 11.17 -5.48
N GLY A 135 15.92 12.20 -5.43
CA GLY A 135 17.16 12.21 -4.65
C GLY A 135 16.92 12.10 -3.15
N HIS A 136 15.93 12.83 -2.63
CA HIS A 136 15.52 12.77 -1.22
C HIS A 136 15.08 11.36 -0.83
N ALA A 137 14.14 10.77 -1.57
CA ALA A 137 13.67 9.42 -1.32
C ALA A 137 14.79 8.37 -1.42
N ARG A 138 15.68 8.52 -2.42
CA ARG A 138 16.82 7.61 -2.59
C ARG A 138 17.82 7.67 -1.43
N LYS A 139 18.05 8.87 -0.88
CA LYS A 139 18.91 9.05 0.29
C LYS A 139 18.32 8.41 1.55
N LYS A 140 16.99 8.46 1.69
CA LYS A 140 16.28 7.92 2.86
C LYS A 140 16.09 6.41 2.82
N LEU A 141 15.68 5.88 1.68
CA LEU A 141 15.21 4.50 1.51
C LEU A 141 16.19 3.58 0.78
N GLY A 142 17.23 4.16 0.17
CA GLY A 142 18.09 3.42 -0.73
C GLY A 142 17.52 3.27 -2.13
N ALA A 143 18.37 2.85 -3.07
CA ALA A 143 18.02 2.80 -4.50
C ALA A 143 17.01 1.71 -4.87
N ALA A 144 16.90 0.65 -4.06
CA ALA A 144 15.98 -0.46 -4.33
C ALA A 144 14.53 -0.10 -4.02
N VAL A 145 14.30 0.67 -2.95
CA VAL A 145 12.96 1.00 -2.43
C VAL A 145 12.45 2.35 -2.96
N ALA A 146 13.35 3.29 -3.24
CA ALA A 146 12.99 4.62 -3.69
C ALA A 146 12.20 4.61 -5.02
N PRO A 147 11.25 5.55 -5.21
CA PRO A 147 10.50 5.65 -6.45
C PRO A 147 11.42 5.91 -7.64
N LYS A 148 11.04 5.36 -8.78
CA LYS A 148 11.71 5.59 -10.07
C LYS A 148 11.03 6.70 -10.87
N GLU A 149 9.74 6.90 -10.63
CA GLU A 149 8.92 7.90 -11.30
C GLU A 149 8.14 8.71 -10.25
N ILE A 150 8.03 10.01 -10.49
CA ILE A 150 7.17 10.92 -9.70
C ILE A 150 6.36 11.78 -10.68
N ASP A 151 5.04 11.78 -10.49
CA ASP A 151 4.12 12.69 -11.15
C ASP A 151 3.49 13.65 -10.13
N PHE A 152 3.30 14.89 -10.55
CA PHE A 152 2.61 15.89 -9.74
C PHE A 152 1.12 15.93 -10.09
N LEU A 153 0.28 15.90 -9.07
CA LEU A 153 -1.17 16.04 -9.20
C LEU A 153 -1.65 17.21 -8.32
N PRO A 154 -2.66 17.95 -8.76
CA PRO A 154 -3.24 19.03 -7.93
C PRO A 154 -3.78 18.50 -6.59
N SER A 155 -4.37 17.31 -6.61
CA SER A 155 -4.86 16.58 -5.42
C SER A 155 -4.83 15.08 -5.70
N LEU A 156 -4.73 14.28 -4.65
CA LEU A 156 -4.80 12.83 -4.77
C LEU A 156 -6.25 12.35 -4.55
N PRO A 157 -6.70 11.30 -5.28
CA PRO A 157 -8.02 10.73 -5.06
C PRO A 157 -8.07 10.08 -3.66
N ARG A 158 -9.10 10.45 -2.89
CA ARG A 158 -9.27 9.95 -1.52
C ARG A 158 -10.72 9.58 -1.23
N THR A 159 -10.89 8.72 -0.28
CA THR A 159 -12.20 8.42 0.28
C THR A 159 -12.69 9.59 1.13
N ARG A 160 -14.00 9.64 1.41
CA ARG A 160 -14.61 10.61 2.36
C ARG A 160 -13.98 10.56 3.77
N SER A 161 -13.32 9.47 4.12
CA SER A 161 -12.56 9.34 5.38
C SER A 161 -11.10 9.78 5.27
N GLY A 162 -10.68 10.36 4.14
CA GLY A 162 -9.34 10.89 3.91
C GLY A 162 -8.28 9.87 3.48
N LYS A 163 -8.64 8.61 3.23
CA LYS A 163 -7.67 7.59 2.77
C LYS A 163 -7.39 7.73 1.29
N ILE A 164 -6.12 7.78 0.90
CA ILE A 164 -5.71 7.78 -0.51
C ILE A 164 -6.16 6.49 -1.19
N MET A 165 -6.79 6.63 -2.34
CA MET A 165 -7.29 5.51 -3.15
C MET A 165 -6.22 5.06 -4.16
N ARG A 166 -5.21 4.31 -3.68
CA ARG A 166 -4.11 3.80 -4.54
C ARG A 166 -4.62 2.98 -5.71
N ARG A 167 -5.69 2.20 -5.50
CA ARG A 167 -6.37 1.46 -6.58
C ARG A 167 -6.77 2.38 -7.72
N LEU A 168 -7.29 3.57 -7.42
CA LEU A 168 -7.72 4.54 -8.41
C LEU A 168 -6.53 5.20 -9.12
N LEU A 169 -5.47 5.54 -8.37
CA LEU A 169 -4.21 5.99 -8.96
C LEU A 169 -3.65 4.95 -9.95
N LYS A 170 -3.61 3.68 -9.56
CA LYS A 170 -3.12 2.59 -10.42
C LYS A 170 -4.02 2.39 -11.64
N ALA A 171 -5.34 2.44 -11.49
CA ALA A 171 -6.27 2.32 -12.61
C ALA A 171 -6.07 3.44 -13.63
N ARG A 172 -5.94 4.69 -13.18
CA ARG A 172 -5.70 5.85 -14.05
C ARG A 172 -4.36 5.77 -14.76
N GLU A 173 -3.30 5.40 -14.05
CA GLU A 173 -1.96 5.23 -14.62
C GLU A 173 -1.91 4.17 -15.72
N LEU A 174 -2.65 3.08 -15.54
CA LEU A 174 -2.64 1.96 -16.47
C LEU A 174 -3.75 2.02 -17.52
N GLY A 175 -4.58 3.08 -17.54
CA GLY A 175 -5.74 3.18 -18.42
C GLY A 175 -6.79 2.09 -18.19
N LEU A 176 -6.90 1.59 -16.95
CA LEU A 176 -7.86 0.56 -16.56
C LEU A 176 -9.18 1.19 -16.06
N PRO A 177 -10.29 0.46 -16.10
CA PRO A 177 -11.55 0.92 -15.51
C PRO A 177 -11.36 1.25 -14.01
N GLU A 178 -11.85 2.41 -13.59
CA GLU A 178 -11.71 2.89 -12.21
C GLU A 178 -12.49 2.05 -11.18
N GLY A 179 -13.48 1.26 -11.63
CA GLY A 179 -14.32 0.44 -10.77
C GLY A 179 -15.24 1.28 -9.88
N ASP A 180 -15.55 0.80 -8.69
CA ASP A 180 -16.43 1.50 -7.75
C ASP A 180 -15.77 2.75 -7.17
N THR A 181 -16.34 3.92 -7.49
CA THR A 181 -15.90 5.25 -7.00
C THR A 181 -16.87 5.85 -5.98
N SER A 182 -17.86 5.10 -5.50
CA SER A 182 -18.91 5.60 -4.59
C SER A 182 -18.39 6.18 -3.26
N THR A 183 -17.18 5.81 -2.86
CA THR A 183 -16.53 6.32 -1.65
C THR A 183 -15.60 7.51 -1.91
N LEU A 184 -15.43 7.94 -3.16
CA LEU A 184 -14.59 9.08 -3.52
C LEU A 184 -15.17 10.36 -2.91
N GLU A 185 -14.31 11.24 -2.38
CA GLU A 185 -14.71 12.45 -1.67
C GLU A 185 -15.46 13.45 -2.58
N ASN A 186 -15.07 13.52 -3.85
CA ASN A 186 -15.60 14.44 -4.85
C ASN A 186 -16.03 13.69 -6.13
N ALA A 187 -16.82 12.61 -5.97
CA ALA A 187 -17.39 11.88 -7.11
C ALA A 187 -18.61 12.59 -7.67
#